data_01ab360807cc9f75d36c400d7982ba53
#
_entry.id   01ab360807cc9f75d36c400d7982ba53
#
_cell.length_a   1.000
_cell.length_b   1.000
_cell.length_c   1.000
_cell.angle_alpha   90.00
_cell.angle_beta   90.00
_cell.angle_gamma   90.00
#
_symmetry.space_group_name_H-M   'P 1'
#
loop_
_entity.id
_entity.type
_entity.pdbx_description
1 polymer ?
#
loop_
_entity_poly.entity_id
_entity_poly.type
_entity_poly.pdbx_seq_one_letter_code
_entity_poly.pdbx_strand_id
1 'polypeptide(L)'
;MVQMIDPKTLTVLVTGATAGFGAATARRFAAAGSRVIATGRRADRLAALKKELGARCHTAAYDVTDRGANEKMVKELPAEFAKINVVVANAGGALGLEPAHQANLDDWEQMVKVNINGVLYTVRATLPGMIERDEGHVVLLGSVAGDYPYPGGNVYGGVKAFVKQFALNLRSDILGANVRVTNVEPGLAETEFSIVRFKGDKEKAAKVYEGVKPMVADDIAEQIFFCCTLPRHVNINRIQSMATMQAFAPFSIKRKT
;
A
#
# COMPACT_ATOMS: atom_id res chain seq x y z
N MET A 1 -17.58 26.68 1.85
CA MET A 1 -17.46 25.23 1.62
C MET A 1 -16.00 24.88 1.44
N VAL A 2 -15.54 23.76 1.99
CA VAL A 2 -14.16 23.29 1.84
C VAL A 2 -13.96 22.81 0.38
N GLN A 3 -12.93 23.34 -0.31
CA GLN A 3 -12.65 22.96 -1.70
C GLN A 3 -11.86 21.65 -1.74
N MET A 4 -12.55 20.57 -2.08
CA MET A 4 -11.93 19.25 -2.30
C MET A 4 -11.14 19.24 -3.61
N ILE A 5 -10.14 18.37 -3.70
CA ILE A 5 -9.40 18.15 -4.95
C ILE A 5 -10.30 17.38 -5.92
N ASP A 6 -10.45 17.89 -7.16
CA ASP A 6 -11.16 17.15 -8.20
C ASP A 6 -10.32 15.94 -8.64
N PRO A 7 -10.81 14.70 -8.43
CA PRO A 7 -10.07 13.50 -8.79
C PRO A 7 -9.75 13.39 -10.28
N LYS A 8 -10.49 14.06 -11.15
CA LYS A 8 -10.23 14.07 -12.60
C LYS A 8 -8.90 14.74 -12.96
N THR A 9 -8.38 15.57 -12.06
CA THR A 9 -7.07 16.25 -12.24
C THR A 9 -5.89 15.40 -11.79
N LEU A 10 -6.13 14.27 -11.13
CA LEU A 10 -5.10 13.44 -10.54
C LEU A 10 -4.57 12.38 -11.53
N THR A 11 -3.24 12.20 -11.48
CA THR A 11 -2.55 11.02 -11.99
C THR A 11 -2.02 10.23 -10.80
N VAL A 12 -2.48 8.99 -10.63
CA VAL A 12 -2.26 8.15 -9.45
C VAL A 12 -1.44 6.93 -9.83
N LEU A 13 -0.22 6.82 -9.29
CA LEU A 13 0.59 5.62 -9.39
C LEU A 13 0.23 4.67 -8.25
N VAL A 14 -0.10 3.43 -8.59
CA VAL A 14 -0.42 2.36 -7.62
C VAL A 14 0.52 1.19 -7.83
N THR A 15 1.37 0.89 -6.85
CA THR A 15 2.19 -0.32 -6.90
C THR A 15 1.45 -1.53 -6.33
N GLY A 16 1.73 -2.73 -6.86
CA GLY A 16 0.99 -3.93 -6.45
C GLY A 16 -0.48 -3.93 -6.89
N ALA A 17 -0.81 -3.28 -8.02
CA ALA A 17 -2.17 -3.11 -8.52
C ALA A 17 -2.79 -4.37 -9.15
N THR A 18 -2.14 -5.52 -9.05
CA THR A 18 -2.61 -6.79 -9.66
C THR A 18 -3.61 -7.56 -8.79
N ALA A 19 -3.85 -7.14 -7.55
CA ALA A 19 -4.83 -7.74 -6.64
C ALA A 19 -5.11 -6.84 -5.42
N GLY A 20 -6.07 -7.24 -4.59
CA GLY A 20 -6.35 -6.67 -3.28
C GLY A 20 -6.50 -5.15 -3.28
N PHE A 21 -5.91 -4.50 -2.28
CA PHE A 21 -6.03 -3.05 -2.10
C PHE A 21 -5.54 -2.25 -3.30
N GLY A 22 -4.44 -2.67 -3.94
CA GLY A 22 -3.90 -1.97 -5.11
C GLY A 22 -4.85 -1.98 -6.30
N ALA A 23 -5.47 -3.13 -6.61
CA ALA A 23 -6.44 -3.24 -7.69
C ALA A 23 -7.72 -2.44 -7.39
N ALA A 24 -8.24 -2.53 -6.16
CA ALA A 24 -9.40 -1.76 -5.72
C ALA A 24 -9.14 -0.24 -5.78
N THR A 25 -7.96 0.19 -5.31
CA THR A 25 -7.54 1.60 -5.37
C THR A 25 -7.45 2.09 -6.82
N ALA A 26 -6.86 1.30 -7.72
CA ALA A 26 -6.78 1.65 -9.15
C ALA A 26 -8.19 1.84 -9.76
N ARG A 27 -9.12 0.91 -9.47
CA ARG A 27 -10.53 1.00 -9.91
C ARG A 27 -11.23 2.23 -9.34
N ARG A 28 -11.06 2.47 -8.04
CA ARG A 28 -11.71 3.58 -7.33
C ARG A 28 -11.33 4.94 -7.93
N PHE A 29 -10.04 5.15 -8.18
CA PHE A 29 -9.56 6.39 -8.81
C PHE A 29 -9.99 6.50 -10.27
N ALA A 30 -9.91 5.42 -11.05
CA ALA A 30 -10.36 5.41 -12.43
C ALA A 30 -11.85 5.72 -12.55
N ALA A 31 -12.70 5.14 -11.70
CA ALA A 31 -14.13 5.41 -11.63
C ALA A 31 -14.43 6.88 -11.33
N ALA A 32 -13.58 7.56 -10.57
CA ALA A 32 -13.68 8.99 -10.30
C ALA A 32 -13.09 9.88 -11.41
N GLY A 33 -12.55 9.28 -12.47
CA GLY A 33 -12.03 9.98 -13.65
C GLY A 33 -10.54 10.31 -13.60
N SER A 34 -9.81 9.84 -12.61
CA SER A 34 -8.35 9.99 -12.52
C SER A 34 -7.62 9.21 -13.63
N ARG A 35 -6.40 9.65 -13.98
CA ARG A 35 -5.45 8.78 -14.68
C ARG A 35 -4.80 7.85 -13.68
N VAL A 36 -4.62 6.59 -14.06
CA VAL A 36 -4.05 5.56 -13.19
C VAL A 36 -2.83 4.93 -13.85
N ILE A 37 -1.73 4.84 -13.11
CA ILE A 37 -0.55 4.05 -13.47
C ILE A 37 -0.56 2.83 -12.56
N ALA A 38 -0.93 1.68 -13.10
CA ALA A 38 -1.02 0.43 -12.35
C ALA A 38 0.23 -0.42 -12.58
N THR A 39 0.93 -0.77 -11.50
CA THR A 39 2.17 -1.55 -11.61
C THR A 39 2.16 -2.81 -10.76
N GLY A 40 2.96 -3.80 -11.16
CA GLY A 40 3.10 -5.07 -10.47
C GLY A 40 3.83 -6.09 -11.32
N ARG A 41 4.00 -7.32 -10.80
CA ARG A 41 4.76 -8.37 -11.48
C ARG A 41 3.94 -9.20 -12.47
N ARG A 42 2.62 -9.28 -12.28
CA ARG A 42 1.73 -10.16 -13.05
C ARG A 42 1.20 -9.42 -14.28
N ALA A 43 1.90 -9.55 -15.40
CA ALA A 43 1.60 -8.84 -16.64
C ALA A 43 0.20 -9.14 -17.20
N ASP A 44 -0.26 -10.40 -17.08
CA ASP A 44 -1.61 -10.85 -17.47
C ASP A 44 -2.71 -10.08 -16.73
N ARG A 45 -2.56 -9.94 -15.40
CA ARG A 45 -3.51 -9.19 -14.56
C ARG A 45 -3.48 -7.68 -14.83
N LEU A 46 -2.29 -7.14 -15.12
CA LEU A 46 -2.17 -5.73 -15.52
C LEU A 46 -2.87 -5.50 -16.87
N ALA A 47 -2.71 -6.42 -17.83
CA ALA A 47 -3.40 -6.33 -19.11
C ALA A 47 -4.93 -6.39 -18.96
N ALA A 48 -5.44 -7.27 -18.10
CA ALA A 48 -6.86 -7.34 -17.76
C ALA A 48 -7.36 -6.03 -17.13
N LEU A 49 -6.62 -5.49 -16.16
CA LEU A 49 -6.95 -4.22 -15.51
C LEU A 49 -6.90 -3.04 -16.50
N LYS A 50 -5.92 -3.01 -17.40
CA LYS A 50 -5.84 -2.02 -18.48
C LYS A 50 -7.07 -2.08 -19.38
N LYS A 51 -7.50 -3.27 -19.78
CA LYS A 51 -8.70 -3.48 -20.60
C LYS A 51 -9.95 -2.97 -19.88
N GLU A 52 -10.06 -3.24 -18.58
CA GLU A 52 -11.18 -2.80 -17.73
C GLU A 52 -11.23 -1.27 -17.59
N LEU A 53 -10.08 -0.64 -17.28
CA LEU A 53 -10.03 0.80 -16.97
C LEU A 53 -9.86 1.70 -18.21
N GLY A 54 -9.55 1.12 -19.36
CA GLY A 54 -9.48 1.82 -20.64
C GLY A 54 -8.30 2.77 -20.81
N ALA A 55 -8.49 3.82 -21.60
CA ALA A 55 -7.44 4.76 -22.01
C ALA A 55 -6.79 5.54 -20.85
N ARG A 56 -7.52 5.73 -19.75
CA ARG A 56 -7.01 6.44 -18.55
C ARG A 56 -6.11 5.60 -17.66
N CYS A 57 -5.83 4.36 -18.03
CA CYS A 57 -4.93 3.48 -17.30
C CYS A 57 -3.67 3.20 -18.14
N HIS A 58 -2.51 3.45 -17.57
CA HIS A 58 -1.21 2.97 -18.04
C HIS A 58 -0.75 1.81 -17.16
N THR A 59 -0.05 0.83 -17.71
CA THR A 59 0.43 -0.33 -16.94
C THR A 59 1.91 -0.57 -17.19
N ALA A 60 2.64 -0.91 -16.11
CA ALA A 60 4.05 -1.32 -16.21
C ALA A 60 4.30 -2.56 -15.36
N ALA A 61 4.79 -3.62 -16.01
CA ALA A 61 5.12 -4.88 -15.33
C ALA A 61 6.58 -4.87 -14.88
N TYR A 62 6.82 -4.81 -13.56
CA TYR A 62 8.15 -4.90 -12.96
C TYR A 62 8.07 -5.31 -11.49
N ASP A 63 9.21 -5.66 -10.90
CA ASP A 63 9.34 -5.90 -9.47
C ASP A 63 9.78 -4.61 -8.76
N VAL A 64 9.02 -4.17 -7.77
CA VAL A 64 9.34 -2.96 -6.97
C VAL A 64 10.65 -3.08 -6.20
N THR A 65 11.18 -4.29 -6.02
CA THR A 65 12.48 -4.53 -5.39
C THR A 65 13.67 -4.24 -6.31
N ASP A 66 13.43 -4.04 -7.60
CA ASP A 66 14.42 -3.56 -8.54
C ASP A 66 14.43 -2.02 -8.57
N ARG A 67 15.52 -1.44 -8.05
CA ARG A 67 15.71 0.00 -8.01
C ARG A 67 15.69 0.63 -9.39
N GLY A 68 16.44 0.06 -10.33
CA GLY A 68 16.53 0.57 -11.70
C GLY A 68 15.20 0.53 -12.44
N ALA A 69 14.39 -0.52 -12.21
CA ALA A 69 13.07 -0.64 -12.80
C ALA A 69 12.10 0.43 -12.28
N ASN A 70 12.17 0.82 -10.99
CA ASN A 70 11.38 1.94 -10.46
C ASN A 70 11.75 3.26 -11.13
N GLU A 71 13.04 3.56 -11.25
CA GLU A 71 13.54 4.79 -11.89
C GLU A 71 13.16 4.83 -13.38
N LYS A 72 13.37 3.71 -14.09
CA LYS A 72 13.04 3.55 -15.51
C LYS A 72 11.54 3.76 -15.75
N MET A 73 10.69 3.12 -14.94
CA MET A 73 9.23 3.23 -15.08
C MET A 73 8.78 4.68 -15.03
N VAL A 74 9.24 5.48 -14.05
CA VAL A 74 8.88 6.90 -13.94
C VAL A 74 9.39 7.72 -15.12
N LYS A 75 10.62 7.45 -15.58
CA LYS A 75 11.26 8.17 -16.69
C LYS A 75 10.61 7.91 -18.04
N GLU A 76 10.10 6.70 -18.26
CA GLU A 76 9.52 6.25 -19.53
C GLU A 76 7.99 6.39 -19.60
N LEU A 77 7.37 7.08 -18.63
CA LEU A 77 5.93 7.32 -18.67
C LEU A 77 5.54 8.15 -19.90
N PRO A 78 4.42 7.81 -20.56
CA PRO A 78 3.82 8.68 -21.56
C PRO A 78 3.53 10.07 -20.99
N ALA A 79 3.63 11.11 -21.79
CA ALA A 79 3.53 12.51 -21.36
C ALA A 79 2.25 12.80 -20.54
N GLU A 80 1.12 12.20 -20.92
CA GLU A 80 -0.16 12.35 -20.22
C GLU A 80 -0.18 11.72 -18.83
N PHE A 81 0.77 10.81 -18.49
CA PHE A 81 0.92 10.17 -17.19
C PHE A 81 2.13 10.69 -16.41
N ALA A 82 3.01 11.49 -17.01
CA ALA A 82 4.28 11.91 -16.41
C ALA A 82 4.12 12.76 -15.14
N LYS A 83 3.02 13.53 -15.02
CA LYS A 83 2.71 14.32 -13.83
C LYS A 83 2.04 13.45 -12.76
N ILE A 84 2.81 12.65 -12.03
CA ILE A 84 2.28 11.86 -10.92
C ILE A 84 1.91 12.81 -9.76
N ASN A 85 0.61 12.89 -9.42
CA ASN A 85 0.09 13.69 -8.30
C ASN A 85 0.01 12.85 -7.00
N VAL A 86 -0.28 11.55 -7.12
CA VAL A 86 -0.41 10.64 -6.00
C VAL A 86 0.42 9.38 -6.28
N VAL A 87 1.20 8.95 -5.31
CA VAL A 87 1.82 7.63 -5.30
C VAL A 87 1.27 6.79 -4.16
N VAL A 88 0.72 5.63 -4.47
CA VAL A 88 0.26 4.64 -3.49
C VAL A 88 1.27 3.50 -3.49
N ALA A 89 2.21 3.56 -2.54
CA ALA A 89 3.21 2.51 -2.32
C ALA A 89 2.56 1.34 -1.57
N ASN A 90 1.77 0.57 -2.32
CA ASN A 90 0.94 -0.52 -1.80
C ASN A 90 1.61 -1.90 -1.94
N ALA A 91 2.54 -2.08 -2.88
CA ALA A 91 3.21 -3.36 -3.04
C ALA A 91 3.85 -3.84 -1.74
N GLY A 92 3.44 -5.01 -1.29
CA GLY A 92 3.89 -5.58 -0.02
C GLY A 92 3.17 -6.90 0.25
N GLY A 93 3.52 -7.54 1.36
CA GLY A 93 2.89 -8.78 1.78
C GLY A 93 3.54 -9.35 3.04
N ALA A 94 2.95 -10.41 3.55
CA ALA A 94 3.51 -11.21 4.63
C ALA A 94 3.70 -12.66 4.18
N LEU A 95 4.66 -13.35 4.78
CA LEU A 95 4.95 -14.76 4.57
C LEU A 95 5.10 -15.45 5.92
N GLY A 96 4.42 -16.58 6.07
CA GLY A 96 4.46 -17.41 7.28
C GLY A 96 3.79 -16.80 8.52
N LEU A 97 3.70 -17.63 9.56
CA LEU A 97 3.24 -17.29 10.92
C LEU A 97 3.99 -18.11 11.99
N GLU A 98 5.07 -18.73 11.60
CA GLU A 98 5.88 -19.56 12.49
C GLU A 98 6.50 -18.69 13.60
N PRO A 99 6.67 -19.22 14.83
CA PRO A 99 7.46 -18.57 15.86
C PRO A 99 8.87 -18.23 15.35
N ALA A 100 9.47 -17.15 15.84
CA ALA A 100 10.73 -16.62 15.31
C ALA A 100 11.87 -17.66 15.21
N HIS A 101 11.96 -18.61 16.14
CA HIS A 101 12.99 -19.66 16.14
C HIS A 101 12.74 -20.79 15.13
N GLN A 102 11.59 -20.78 14.43
CA GLN A 102 11.22 -21.76 13.40
C GLN A 102 10.93 -21.10 12.04
N ALA A 103 10.98 -19.78 11.99
CA ALA A 103 10.64 -19.03 10.79
C ALA A 103 11.70 -19.22 9.71
N ASN A 104 11.27 -19.20 8.44
CA ASN A 104 12.15 -19.26 7.29
C ASN A 104 12.81 -17.88 7.04
N LEU A 105 14.14 -17.84 6.99
CA LEU A 105 14.91 -16.62 6.77
C LEU A 105 14.66 -16.02 5.36
N ASP A 106 14.47 -16.84 4.34
CA ASP A 106 14.18 -16.35 2.98
C ASP A 106 12.86 -15.59 2.96
N ASP A 107 11.85 -16.06 3.71
CA ASP A 107 10.57 -15.36 3.87
C ASP A 107 10.78 -14.00 4.55
N TRP A 108 11.65 -13.93 5.57
CA TRP A 108 11.97 -12.70 6.26
C TRP A 108 12.70 -11.70 5.34
N GLU A 109 13.71 -12.15 4.61
CA GLU A 109 14.43 -11.34 3.65
C GLU A 109 13.50 -10.83 2.55
N GLN A 110 12.61 -11.70 2.05
CA GLN A 110 11.63 -11.32 1.03
C GLN A 110 10.66 -10.26 1.56
N MET A 111 10.21 -10.37 2.82
CA MET A 111 9.37 -9.34 3.44
C MET A 111 10.10 -8.00 3.57
N VAL A 112 11.37 -8.00 3.96
CA VAL A 112 12.20 -6.78 4.03
C VAL A 112 12.38 -6.17 2.64
N LYS A 113 12.74 -6.99 1.63
CA LYS A 113 12.94 -6.53 0.25
C LYS A 113 11.70 -5.84 -0.30
N VAL A 114 10.52 -6.44 -0.14
CA VAL A 114 9.30 -5.88 -0.74
C VAL A 114 8.73 -4.72 0.09
N ASN A 115 8.59 -4.89 1.40
CA ASN A 115 7.90 -3.90 2.24
C ASN A 115 8.77 -2.71 2.64
N ILE A 116 10.11 -2.83 2.59
CA ILE A 116 11.04 -1.73 2.88
C ILE A 116 11.66 -1.23 1.60
N ASN A 117 12.51 -2.02 0.92
CA ASN A 117 13.24 -1.52 -0.24
C ASN A 117 12.30 -1.10 -1.38
N GLY A 118 11.24 -1.90 -1.64
CA GLY A 118 10.22 -1.57 -2.65
C GLY A 118 9.53 -0.23 -2.37
N VAL A 119 9.21 0.04 -1.09
CA VAL A 119 8.65 1.34 -0.68
C VAL A 119 9.65 2.47 -0.88
N LEU A 120 10.90 2.31 -0.41
CA LEU A 120 11.95 3.31 -0.55
C LEU A 120 12.21 3.66 -2.02
N TYR A 121 12.32 2.66 -2.90
CA TYR A 121 12.60 2.87 -4.32
C TYR A 121 11.42 3.56 -5.02
N THR A 122 10.20 3.14 -4.73
CA THR A 122 8.98 3.77 -5.28
C THR A 122 8.89 5.24 -4.87
N VAL A 123 9.06 5.54 -3.58
CA VAL A 123 9.00 6.92 -3.07
C VAL A 123 10.14 7.74 -3.67
N ARG A 124 11.38 7.23 -3.66
CA ARG A 124 12.54 7.98 -4.17
C ARG A 124 12.44 8.27 -5.66
N ALA A 125 11.83 7.39 -6.45
CA ALA A 125 11.64 7.61 -7.89
C ALA A 125 10.56 8.68 -8.19
N THR A 126 9.58 8.87 -7.31
CA THR A 126 8.43 9.76 -7.57
C THR A 126 8.50 11.10 -6.85
N LEU A 127 9.08 11.14 -5.66
CA LEU A 127 9.10 12.31 -4.78
C LEU A 127 9.79 13.53 -5.39
N PRO A 128 10.95 13.44 -6.08
CA PRO A 128 11.61 14.63 -6.64
C PRO A 128 10.73 15.43 -7.56
N GLY A 129 10.00 14.79 -8.46
CA GLY A 129 9.08 15.47 -9.35
C GLY A 129 7.86 16.08 -8.65
N MET A 130 7.45 15.54 -7.49
CA MET A 130 6.43 16.15 -6.65
C MET A 130 6.95 17.42 -5.97
N ILE A 131 8.17 17.37 -5.42
CA ILE A 131 8.82 18.54 -4.79
C ILE A 131 9.04 19.66 -5.80
N GLU A 132 9.57 19.33 -7.00
CA GLU A 132 9.82 20.30 -8.06
C GLU A 132 8.55 21.06 -8.48
N ARG A 133 7.41 20.36 -8.51
CA ARG A 133 6.11 20.95 -8.86
C ARG A 133 5.38 21.57 -7.68
N ASP A 134 5.93 21.45 -6.47
CA ASP A 134 5.27 21.83 -5.21
C ASP A 134 3.85 21.24 -5.07
N GLU A 135 3.67 20.00 -5.53
CA GLU A 135 2.38 19.33 -5.57
C GLU A 135 2.55 17.80 -5.53
N GLY A 136 1.99 17.15 -4.50
CA GLY A 136 2.02 15.70 -4.44
C GLY A 136 1.33 15.10 -3.21
N HIS A 137 1.16 13.78 -3.25
CA HIS A 137 0.72 13.00 -2.10
C HIS A 137 1.36 11.61 -2.13
N VAL A 138 2.13 11.29 -1.11
CA VAL A 138 2.69 9.95 -0.88
C VAL A 138 1.79 9.20 0.09
N VAL A 139 1.19 8.12 -0.37
CA VAL A 139 0.39 7.21 0.46
C VAL A 139 1.16 5.90 0.64
N LEU A 140 1.40 5.53 1.89
CA LEU A 140 2.10 4.30 2.26
C LEU A 140 1.12 3.30 2.86
N LEU A 141 1.20 2.03 2.48
CA LEU A 141 0.41 0.96 3.07
C LEU A 141 1.14 0.37 4.28
N GLY A 142 0.78 0.88 5.46
CA GLY A 142 1.12 0.33 6.75
C GLY A 142 0.29 -0.91 7.12
N SER A 143 0.06 -1.08 8.39
CA SER A 143 -0.82 -2.09 9.00
C SER A 143 -0.94 -1.81 10.50
N VAL A 144 -2.03 -2.24 11.13
CA VAL A 144 -2.13 -2.33 12.60
C VAL A 144 -1.02 -3.19 13.20
N ALA A 145 -0.44 -4.12 12.44
CA ALA A 145 0.71 -4.94 12.83
C ALA A 145 1.98 -4.11 13.14
N GLY A 146 2.06 -2.88 12.66
CA GLY A 146 3.16 -1.97 12.99
C GLY A 146 3.05 -1.34 14.38
N ASP A 147 1.89 -1.41 15.02
CA ASP A 147 1.64 -0.91 16.38
C ASP A 147 1.39 -2.05 17.38
N TYR A 148 0.68 -3.11 16.93
CA TYR A 148 0.20 -4.17 17.81
C TYR A 148 0.86 -5.49 17.48
N PRO A 149 1.74 -6.01 18.38
CA PRO A 149 2.39 -7.29 18.18
C PRO A 149 1.41 -8.45 18.32
N TYR A 150 1.64 -9.51 17.56
CA TYR A 150 0.89 -10.75 17.64
C TYR A 150 1.79 -11.95 17.37
N PRO A 151 1.44 -13.15 17.87
CA PRO A 151 2.25 -14.36 17.60
C PRO A 151 2.44 -14.61 16.11
N GLY A 152 3.69 -14.86 15.68
CA GLY A 152 4.06 -15.06 14.28
C GLY A 152 4.13 -13.77 13.45
N GLY A 153 3.87 -12.60 14.04
CA GLY A 153 3.95 -11.30 13.36
C GLY A 153 5.39 -10.80 13.13
N ASN A 154 6.33 -11.29 13.90
CA ASN A 154 7.79 -11.02 13.88
C ASN A 154 8.28 -9.96 12.86
N VAL A 155 8.88 -10.36 11.72
CA VAL A 155 9.40 -9.41 10.72
C VAL A 155 8.30 -8.61 10.05
N TYR A 156 7.09 -9.18 9.82
CA TYR A 156 5.99 -8.42 9.22
C TYR A 156 5.58 -7.21 10.08
N GLY A 157 5.45 -7.39 11.40
CA GLY A 157 5.22 -6.27 12.31
C GLY A 157 6.36 -5.23 12.24
N GLY A 158 7.60 -5.71 12.23
CA GLY A 158 8.80 -4.86 12.12
C GLY A 158 8.83 -4.02 10.85
N VAL A 159 8.56 -4.60 9.67
CA VAL A 159 8.55 -3.85 8.41
C VAL A 159 7.39 -2.86 8.35
N LYS A 160 6.24 -3.15 8.96
CA LYS A 160 5.11 -2.20 9.03
C LYS A 160 5.35 -1.07 10.04
N ALA A 161 6.06 -1.34 11.13
CA ALA A 161 6.57 -0.30 12.03
C ALA A 161 7.57 0.62 11.34
N PHE A 162 8.46 0.06 10.50
CA PHE A 162 9.35 0.85 9.64
C PHE A 162 8.55 1.78 8.72
N VAL A 163 7.56 1.27 7.98
CA VAL A 163 6.73 2.06 7.05
C VAL A 163 6.04 3.21 7.79
N LYS A 164 5.48 2.95 8.98
CA LYS A 164 4.87 3.97 9.83
C LYS A 164 5.87 5.08 10.19
N GLN A 165 7.04 4.71 10.74
CA GLN A 165 8.03 5.71 11.14
C GLN A 165 8.62 6.45 9.95
N PHE A 166 8.84 5.76 8.83
CA PHE A 166 9.31 6.37 7.59
C PHE A 166 8.33 7.43 7.08
N ALA A 167 7.02 7.17 7.13
CA ALA A 167 5.99 8.14 6.75
C ALA A 167 6.09 9.45 7.57
N LEU A 168 6.29 9.33 8.89
CA LEU A 168 6.42 10.48 9.78
C LEU A 168 7.70 11.27 9.51
N ASN A 169 8.83 10.58 9.34
CA ASN A 169 10.11 11.22 9.01
C ASN A 169 10.05 11.90 7.64
N LEU A 170 9.51 11.20 6.62
CA LEU A 170 9.34 11.76 5.29
C LEU A 170 8.50 13.06 5.33
N ARG A 171 7.43 13.10 6.13
CA ARG A 171 6.62 14.31 6.32
C ARG A 171 7.43 15.47 6.92
N SER A 172 8.37 15.15 7.81
CA SER A 172 9.27 16.15 8.42
C SER A 172 10.33 16.65 7.43
N ASP A 173 10.91 15.73 6.65
CA ASP A 173 11.98 16.05 5.68
C ASP A 173 11.51 16.98 4.56
N ILE A 174 10.22 16.86 4.17
CA ILE A 174 9.64 17.65 3.07
C ILE A 174 8.83 18.87 3.58
N LEU A 175 9.03 19.27 4.84
CA LEU A 175 8.39 20.46 5.40
C LEU A 175 8.72 21.69 4.55
N GLY A 176 7.69 22.46 4.19
CA GLY A 176 7.80 23.61 3.30
C GLY A 176 7.34 23.35 1.87
N ALA A 177 7.26 22.08 1.44
CA ALA A 177 6.64 21.71 0.17
C ALA A 177 5.15 21.35 0.34
N ASN A 178 4.32 21.65 -0.67
CA ASN A 178 2.91 21.28 -0.72
C ASN A 178 2.73 19.79 -1.10
N VAL A 179 3.54 18.90 -0.48
CA VAL A 179 3.49 17.45 -0.65
C VAL A 179 3.00 16.83 0.64
N ARG A 180 1.97 16.00 0.55
CA ARG A 180 1.36 15.32 1.68
C ARG A 180 1.92 13.91 1.85
N VAL A 181 1.89 13.40 3.07
CA VAL A 181 2.27 12.01 3.37
C VAL A 181 1.22 11.39 4.28
N THR A 182 0.66 10.27 3.88
CA THR A 182 -0.33 9.51 4.67
C THR A 182 0.09 8.06 4.81
N ASN A 183 0.05 7.52 6.02
CA ASN A 183 0.17 6.09 6.27
C ASN A 183 -1.23 5.50 6.52
N VAL A 184 -1.66 4.56 5.68
CA VAL A 184 -2.93 3.83 5.83
C VAL A 184 -2.63 2.48 6.47
N GLU A 185 -3.28 2.19 7.60
CA GLU A 185 -2.96 1.05 8.47
C GLU A 185 -4.17 0.12 8.66
N PRO A 186 -4.43 -0.75 7.69
CA PRO A 186 -5.53 -1.70 7.82
C PRO A 186 -5.29 -2.75 8.89
N GLY A 187 -6.38 -3.14 9.57
CA GLY A 187 -6.50 -4.36 10.34
C GLY A 187 -6.88 -5.56 9.46
N LEU A 188 -7.75 -6.42 9.99
CA LEU A 188 -8.20 -7.62 9.29
C LEU A 188 -9.03 -7.26 8.07
N ALA A 189 -8.49 -7.54 6.88
CA ALA A 189 -9.15 -7.32 5.60
C ALA A 189 -8.97 -8.54 4.69
N GLU A 190 -10.08 -9.01 4.11
CA GLU A 190 -10.07 -10.18 3.22
C GLU A 190 -9.61 -9.79 1.83
N THR A 191 -8.49 -10.37 1.41
CA THR A 191 -7.90 -10.23 0.08
C THR A 191 -7.08 -11.49 -0.24
N GLU A 192 -6.37 -11.51 -1.38
CA GLU A 192 -5.37 -12.56 -1.65
C GLU A 192 -4.20 -12.58 -0.65
N PHE A 193 -4.11 -11.63 0.28
CA PHE A 193 -3.03 -11.52 1.25
C PHE A 193 -2.84 -12.80 2.08
N SER A 194 -3.91 -13.35 2.62
CA SER A 194 -3.84 -14.58 3.42
C SER A 194 -3.43 -15.79 2.59
N ILE A 195 -3.88 -15.87 1.32
CA ILE A 195 -3.46 -16.93 0.38
C ILE A 195 -1.95 -16.84 0.14
N VAL A 196 -1.42 -15.64 -0.10
CA VAL A 196 0.03 -15.41 -0.28
C VAL A 196 0.80 -15.73 0.99
N ARG A 197 0.31 -15.28 2.16
CA ARG A 197 0.92 -15.52 3.47
C ARG A 197 1.10 -17.00 3.76
N PHE A 198 0.10 -17.82 3.43
CA PHE A 198 0.12 -19.27 3.62
C PHE A 198 0.58 -20.03 2.36
N LYS A 199 1.33 -19.36 1.46
CA LYS A 199 1.98 -19.98 0.29
C LYS A 199 1.01 -20.81 -0.59
N GLY A 200 -0.24 -20.33 -0.73
CA GLY A 200 -1.28 -20.97 -1.55
C GLY A 200 -2.24 -21.89 -0.78
N ASP A 201 -2.03 -22.10 0.51
CA ASP A 201 -2.94 -22.89 1.35
C ASP A 201 -4.26 -22.12 1.58
N LYS A 202 -5.24 -22.43 0.75
CA LYS A 202 -6.55 -21.75 0.76
C LYS A 202 -7.37 -22.07 2.02
N GLU A 203 -7.21 -23.27 2.59
CA GLU A 203 -7.95 -23.66 3.79
C GLU A 203 -7.47 -22.86 5.01
N LYS A 204 -6.14 -22.76 5.21
CA LYS A 204 -5.59 -21.89 6.25
C LYS A 204 -5.94 -20.42 6.03
N ALA A 205 -5.93 -19.95 4.78
CA ALA A 205 -6.32 -18.59 4.45
C ALA A 205 -7.78 -18.31 4.80
N ALA A 206 -8.71 -19.22 4.50
CA ALA A 206 -10.13 -19.07 4.81
C ALA A 206 -10.40 -19.05 6.33
N LYS A 207 -9.72 -19.88 7.11
CA LYS A 207 -9.84 -19.92 8.58
C LYS A 207 -9.55 -18.60 9.27
N VAL A 208 -8.74 -17.72 8.66
CA VAL A 208 -8.45 -16.38 9.19
C VAL A 208 -9.71 -15.53 9.31
N TYR A 209 -10.70 -15.76 8.43
CA TYR A 209 -11.93 -14.97 8.31
C TYR A 209 -13.16 -15.68 8.84
N GLU A 210 -13.02 -16.91 9.32
CA GLU A 210 -14.13 -17.72 9.82
C GLU A 210 -14.83 -17.04 11.01
N GLY A 211 -16.15 -16.86 10.92
CA GLY A 211 -16.95 -16.23 11.97
C GLY A 211 -16.78 -14.71 12.11
N VAL A 212 -16.02 -14.05 11.20
CA VAL A 212 -15.78 -12.61 11.24
C VAL A 212 -16.29 -11.98 9.94
N LYS A 213 -16.83 -10.76 10.03
CA LYS A 213 -17.02 -9.89 8.85
C LYS A 213 -15.78 -8.97 8.73
N PRO A 214 -14.77 -9.34 7.91
CA PRO A 214 -13.59 -8.54 7.74
C PRO A 214 -13.89 -7.30 6.90
N MET A 215 -12.96 -6.33 6.91
CA MET A 215 -12.93 -5.32 5.85
C MET A 215 -12.60 -5.98 4.51
N VAL A 216 -12.93 -5.30 3.42
CA VAL A 216 -12.60 -5.73 2.05
C VAL A 216 -11.68 -4.71 1.36
N ALA A 217 -11.17 -5.05 0.19
CA ALA A 217 -10.24 -4.19 -0.53
C ALA A 217 -10.82 -2.80 -0.84
N ASP A 218 -12.11 -2.73 -1.12
CA ASP A 218 -12.80 -1.48 -1.45
C ASP A 218 -12.89 -0.54 -0.24
N ASP A 219 -13.04 -1.06 0.99
CA ASP A 219 -13.03 -0.24 2.21
C ASP A 219 -11.72 0.53 2.36
N ILE A 220 -10.60 -0.11 2.02
CA ILE A 220 -9.27 0.52 2.08
C ILE A 220 -9.06 1.49 0.91
N ALA A 221 -9.57 1.14 -0.27
CA ALA A 221 -9.52 2.02 -1.44
C ALA A 221 -10.30 3.34 -1.19
N GLU A 222 -11.45 3.29 -0.51
CA GLU A 222 -12.20 4.48 -0.10
C GLU A 222 -11.42 5.35 0.89
N GLN A 223 -10.73 4.76 1.88
CA GLN A 223 -9.91 5.51 2.82
C GLN A 223 -8.74 6.22 2.12
N ILE A 224 -8.07 5.53 1.19
CA ILE A 224 -7.02 6.12 0.36
C ILE A 224 -7.58 7.26 -0.48
N PHE A 225 -8.70 7.04 -1.15
CA PHE A 225 -9.37 8.04 -1.98
C PHE A 225 -9.77 9.27 -1.16
N PHE A 226 -10.37 9.08 0.00
CA PHE A 226 -10.73 10.14 0.92
C PHE A 226 -9.52 11.02 1.28
N CYS A 227 -8.41 10.41 1.73
CA CYS A 227 -7.20 11.16 2.05
C CYS A 227 -6.68 11.97 0.85
N CYS A 228 -6.72 11.39 -0.34
CA CYS A 228 -6.16 11.99 -1.54
C CYS A 228 -7.01 13.16 -2.08
N THR A 229 -8.31 13.16 -1.85
CA THR A 229 -9.24 14.19 -2.34
C THR A 229 -9.47 15.34 -1.36
N LEU A 230 -8.96 15.27 -0.13
CA LEU A 230 -8.97 16.38 0.81
C LEU A 230 -8.23 17.61 0.25
N PRO A 231 -8.56 18.83 0.74
CA PRO A 231 -7.86 20.05 0.35
C PRO A 231 -6.34 19.92 0.50
N ARG A 232 -5.59 20.57 -0.39
CA ARG A 232 -4.12 20.45 -0.48
C ARG A 232 -3.39 20.77 0.84
N HIS A 233 -3.92 21.69 1.65
CA HIS A 233 -3.33 22.08 2.94
C HIS A 233 -3.65 21.13 4.09
N VAL A 234 -4.51 20.11 3.86
CA VAL A 234 -4.88 19.12 4.87
C VAL A 234 -4.08 17.84 4.65
N ASN A 235 -3.25 17.49 5.62
CA ASN A 235 -2.50 16.23 5.65
C ASN A 235 -3.04 15.32 6.74
N ILE A 236 -3.54 14.15 6.36
CA ILE A 236 -3.82 13.08 7.33
C ILE A 236 -2.54 12.27 7.48
N ASN A 237 -1.95 12.30 8.67
CA ASN A 237 -0.70 11.58 8.91
C ASN A 237 -0.89 10.06 8.91
N ARG A 238 -1.97 9.59 9.57
CA ARG A 238 -2.30 8.17 9.72
C ARG A 238 -3.80 7.95 9.67
N ILE A 239 -4.22 6.89 8.98
CA ILE A 239 -5.56 6.29 9.12
C ILE A 239 -5.37 4.84 9.54
N GLN A 240 -5.80 4.52 10.75
CA GLN A 240 -5.84 3.16 11.26
C GLN A 240 -7.29 2.71 11.33
N SER A 241 -7.60 1.57 10.71
CA SER A 241 -8.95 1.01 10.66
C SER A 241 -8.96 -0.48 10.94
N MET A 242 -9.99 -0.93 11.63
CA MET A 242 -10.22 -2.34 11.94
C MET A 242 -11.67 -2.71 11.61
N ALA A 243 -11.91 -3.97 11.31
CA ALA A 243 -13.27 -4.49 11.29
C ALA A 243 -13.92 -4.29 12.68
N THR A 244 -15.23 -4.07 12.73
CA THR A 244 -15.93 -3.84 14.02
C THR A 244 -15.83 -5.04 14.98
N MET A 245 -15.55 -6.23 14.45
CA MET A 245 -15.30 -7.46 15.22
C MET A 245 -13.84 -7.64 15.63
N GLN A 246 -12.95 -6.70 15.30
CA GLN A 246 -11.54 -6.72 15.67
C GLN A 246 -11.25 -5.61 16.69
N ALA A 247 -10.44 -5.92 17.70
CA ALA A 247 -9.95 -4.97 18.68
C ALA A 247 -8.50 -5.29 19.05
N PHE A 248 -7.92 -4.47 19.91
CA PHE A 248 -6.58 -4.67 20.45
C PHE A 248 -6.57 -5.89 21.38
N ALA A 249 -5.62 -6.79 21.19
CA ALA A 249 -5.44 -7.93 22.08
C ALA A 249 -4.82 -7.48 23.44
N PRO A 250 -5.24 -8.05 24.58
CA PRO A 250 -4.55 -7.87 25.82
C PRO A 250 -3.17 -8.55 25.79
N PHE A 251 -2.25 -8.12 26.66
CA PHE A 251 -0.94 -8.78 26.81
C PHE A 251 -1.12 -10.24 27.24
N SER A 252 -0.56 -11.14 26.43
CA SER A 252 -0.62 -12.57 26.70
C SER A 252 0.46 -12.98 27.71
N ILE A 253 0.08 -13.76 28.74
CA ILE A 253 0.99 -14.34 29.73
C ILE A 253 0.87 -15.86 29.68
N LYS A 254 1.97 -16.53 29.37
CA LYS A 254 2.05 -18.01 29.44
C LYS A 254 2.70 -18.40 30.76
N ARG A 255 1.96 -19.11 31.63
CA ARG A 255 2.51 -19.68 32.86
C ARG A 255 3.11 -21.04 32.56
N LYS A 256 4.27 -21.32 33.17
CA LYS A 256 4.81 -22.67 33.17
C LYS A 256 3.96 -23.50 34.15
N THR A 257 3.40 -24.58 33.71
CA THR A 257 2.81 -25.65 34.54
C THR A 257 3.91 -26.52 35.08
#